data_051e5cca62de5c5704f3facf4ca2b2f1
#
_entry.id   051e5cca62de5c5704f3facf4ca2b2f1
#
_cell.length_a   1.000
_cell.length_b   1.000
_cell.length_c   1.000
_cell.angle_alpha   90.00
_cell.angle_beta   90.00
_cell.angle_gamma   90.00
#
_symmetry.space_group_name_H-M   'P 1'
#
loop_
_entity.id
_entity.type
_entity.pdbx_description
1 polymer ?
#
loop_
_entity_poly.entity_id
_entity_poly.type
_entity_poly.pdbx_seq_one_letter_code
_entity_poly.pdbx_strand_id
1 'polypeptide(L)'
;MKIFSEKIRLALIGLLLMSFSFSQDCDDNMLMYDCDGLWFCNNEPDFGFDCYVNNEFCEDFNGDGYVDAWVGDEWCDDGTWGYDFQCEEYSFDCGACGDEYSDDYGYCSHIMTPYYFDDNGVIREYFLYLPDSLEPNSPLIFVLHGYGGSANSIYNYSKMNDVADDNGFAVCYPEGTADQWGSHFWNVGYDMHNNETVNDVTFLSSLADYLQIEYGLSTDNTFITGMSNGGDISYMLACQSPNIFSAIAPVAGCMMTWIYESCDPSLPIPVFEIHGTNDNVTWWEGDPNDLGGWGPYIGTEEGIDFWVETNGCMSSENNFLPNTNTSDGSYIINHRYFDCNDNAEVWLYEVVGGGH
;
A
#
# COMPACT_ATOMS: atom_id res chain seq x y z
N MET A 1 16.15 -20.54 -3.07
CA MET A 1 15.46 -20.40 -1.78
C MET A 1 16.21 -19.50 -0.78
N LYS A 2 17.46 -19.75 -0.32
CA LYS A 2 18.15 -18.84 0.63
C LYS A 2 18.35 -17.39 0.14
N ILE A 3 18.59 -17.20 -1.15
CA ILE A 3 18.79 -15.86 -1.76
C ILE A 3 17.47 -15.09 -1.83
N PHE A 4 16.35 -15.80 -1.95
CA PHE A 4 15.02 -15.23 -2.08
C PHE A 4 14.51 -14.64 -0.76
N SER A 5 14.71 -15.34 0.35
CA SER A 5 14.41 -14.83 1.69
C SER A 5 15.15 -13.53 2.03
N GLU A 6 16.41 -13.38 1.58
CA GLU A 6 17.18 -12.15 1.80
C GLU A 6 16.71 -10.98 0.92
N LYS A 7 16.28 -11.23 -0.33
CA LYS A 7 15.79 -10.17 -1.22
C LYS A 7 14.44 -9.62 -0.78
N ILE A 8 13.52 -10.48 -0.35
CA ILE A 8 12.24 -10.04 0.24
C ILE A 8 12.48 -9.30 1.57
N ARG A 9 13.43 -9.75 2.39
CA ARG A 9 13.84 -9.01 3.59
C ARG A 9 14.27 -7.58 3.28
N LEU A 10 15.03 -7.37 2.21
CA LEU A 10 15.50 -6.04 1.81
C LEU A 10 14.36 -5.18 1.25
N ALA A 11 13.46 -5.76 0.45
CA ALA A 11 12.29 -5.06 -0.08
C ALA A 11 11.32 -4.59 1.03
N LEU A 12 11.05 -5.46 2.00
CA LEU A 12 10.16 -5.16 3.12
C LEU A 12 10.82 -4.28 4.19
N ILE A 13 12.16 -4.33 4.35
CA ILE A 13 12.92 -3.40 5.19
C ILE A 13 12.96 -1.99 4.58
N GLY A 14 12.95 -1.88 3.25
CA GLY A 14 12.81 -0.59 2.55
C GLY A 14 11.52 0.14 2.91
N LEU A 15 10.38 -0.57 3.02
CA LEU A 15 9.11 -0.04 3.49
C LEU A 15 9.17 0.54 4.92
N LEU A 16 10.03 -0.01 5.78
CA LEU A 16 10.15 0.39 7.18
C LEU A 16 11.01 1.64 7.41
N LEU A 17 11.88 1.98 6.48
CA LEU A 17 12.78 3.13 6.66
C LEU A 17 12.20 4.45 6.16
N MET A 18 11.08 4.43 5.43
CA MET A 18 10.47 5.64 4.85
C MET A 18 9.14 6.10 5.48
N SER A 19 8.53 5.30 6.34
CA SER A 19 7.28 5.69 7.01
C SER A 19 7.57 6.09 8.45
N PHE A 20 7.45 7.30 8.78
CA PHE A 20 7.13 7.91 10.08
C PHE A 20 7.80 9.27 10.27
N SER A 21 7.30 10.26 9.60
CA SER A 21 7.31 11.61 10.16
C SER A 21 6.04 12.35 9.73
N PHE A 22 4.96 12.10 10.43
CA PHE A 22 3.86 13.04 10.44
C PHE A 22 4.25 14.20 11.35
N SER A 23 4.76 15.27 10.79
CA SER A 23 4.76 16.58 11.39
C SER A 23 3.85 17.46 10.54
N GLN A 24 2.76 17.91 11.11
CA GLN A 24 1.81 18.84 10.49
C GLN A 24 2.36 20.26 10.32
N ASP A 25 3.64 20.46 10.47
CA ASP A 25 4.28 21.76 10.28
C ASP A 25 5.19 21.68 9.04
N CYS A 26 4.95 22.55 8.08
CA CYS A 26 5.82 22.71 6.93
C CYS A 26 7.25 23.03 7.36
N ASP A 27 8.18 22.13 7.10
CA ASP A 27 9.60 22.37 7.35
C ASP A 27 10.15 23.29 6.28
N ASP A 28 11.07 24.21 6.64
CA ASP A 28 11.70 25.18 5.72
C ASP A 28 12.34 24.51 4.46
N ASN A 29 12.53 23.19 4.48
CA ASN A 29 13.06 22.38 3.37
C ASN A 29 11.97 21.86 2.40
N MET A 30 10.71 22.08 2.71
CA MET A 30 9.56 21.66 1.90
C MET A 30 8.82 22.86 1.26
N LEU A 31 9.35 24.06 1.41
CA LEU A 31 8.84 25.24 0.75
C LEU A 31 9.23 25.20 -0.73
N MET A 32 8.24 25.28 -1.58
CA MET A 32 8.38 25.34 -3.04
C MET A 32 7.77 26.64 -3.57
N TYR A 33 8.08 26.96 -4.80
CA TYR A 33 7.54 28.15 -5.47
C TYR A 33 6.95 27.71 -6.80
N ASP A 34 5.80 28.25 -7.16
CA ASP A 34 5.27 28.12 -8.51
C ASP A 34 6.08 28.95 -9.52
N CYS A 35 5.69 28.92 -10.78
CA CYS A 35 6.39 29.65 -11.85
C CYS A 35 6.36 31.16 -11.70
N ASP A 36 5.38 31.70 -11.00
CA ASP A 36 5.24 33.11 -10.70
C ASP A 36 5.94 33.54 -9.38
N GLY A 37 6.54 32.54 -8.67
CA GLY A 37 7.25 32.75 -7.41
C GLY A 37 6.34 32.81 -6.18
N LEU A 38 5.10 32.35 -6.27
CA LEU A 38 4.25 32.10 -5.12
C LEU A 38 4.76 30.84 -4.41
N TRP A 39 4.85 30.88 -3.10
CA TRP A 39 5.37 29.75 -2.34
C TRP A 39 4.24 28.88 -1.79
N PHE A 40 4.48 27.60 -1.73
CA PHE A 40 3.58 26.58 -1.17
C PHE A 40 4.39 25.52 -0.41
N CYS A 41 3.71 24.64 0.30
CA CYS A 41 4.33 23.60 1.09
C CYS A 41 4.03 22.23 0.48
N ASN A 42 5.07 21.48 0.13
CA ASN A 42 4.95 20.09 -0.30
C ASN A 42 5.00 19.18 0.93
N ASN A 43 3.90 19.02 1.65
CA ASN A 43 3.81 18.16 2.84
C ASN A 43 3.35 16.74 2.54
N GLU A 44 2.70 16.53 1.40
CA GLU A 44 2.10 15.24 1.04
C GLU A 44 2.51 14.89 -0.40
N PRO A 45 3.55 14.08 -0.59
CA PRO A 45 3.94 13.67 -1.94
C PRO A 45 2.86 12.83 -2.66
N ASP A 46 1.81 12.40 -1.97
CA ASP A 46 0.79 11.50 -2.51
C ASP A 46 -0.42 12.20 -3.14
N PHE A 47 -0.57 13.52 -2.94
CA PHE A 47 -1.70 14.30 -3.44
C PHE A 47 -1.30 15.53 -4.26
N GLY A 48 -0.14 15.51 -4.89
CA GLY A 48 0.42 16.72 -5.46
C GLY A 48 0.87 17.66 -4.32
N PHE A 49 0.73 18.95 -4.50
CA PHE A 49 1.22 19.92 -3.53
C PHE A 49 0.10 20.39 -2.61
N ASP A 50 0.24 20.13 -1.31
CA ASP A 50 -0.67 20.71 -0.32
C ASP A 50 -0.43 22.21 -0.22
N CYS A 51 -1.47 22.97 -0.43
CA CYS A 51 -1.42 24.42 -0.37
C CYS A 51 -1.60 24.88 1.09
N TYR A 52 -0.49 25.17 1.77
CA TYR A 52 -0.48 25.80 3.11
C TYR A 52 0.13 27.19 3.08
N VAL A 53 -0.46 28.09 2.32
CA VAL A 53 0.02 29.48 2.30
C VAL A 53 -1.02 30.41 2.90
N ASN A 54 -0.72 30.96 4.06
CA ASN A 54 -1.43 32.09 4.69
C ASN A 54 -2.96 31.98 4.81
N ASN A 55 -3.57 30.84 4.97
CA ASN A 55 -5.02 30.66 5.16
C ASN A 55 -5.95 31.41 4.18
N GLU A 56 -5.44 32.07 3.18
CA GLU A 56 -6.22 32.97 2.29
C GLU A 56 -6.24 32.48 0.82
N PHE A 57 -5.44 31.48 0.43
CA PHE A 57 -5.28 31.12 -0.98
C PHE A 57 -5.46 29.63 -1.32
N CYS A 58 -5.80 28.79 -0.37
CA CYS A 58 -6.13 27.41 -0.63
C CYS A 58 -7.63 27.25 -0.52
N GLU A 59 -8.32 27.13 -1.62
CA GLU A 59 -9.76 26.94 -1.63
C GLU A 59 -10.07 25.45 -1.85
N ASP A 60 -10.86 24.90 -0.96
CA ASP A 60 -11.58 23.65 -1.13
C ASP A 60 -12.73 23.90 -2.13
N PHE A 61 -12.44 23.70 -3.42
CA PHE A 61 -13.40 24.01 -4.48
C PHE A 61 -14.60 23.08 -4.52
N ASN A 62 -14.47 21.88 -4.01
CA ASN A 62 -15.56 20.89 -4.00
C ASN A 62 -16.28 20.82 -2.64
N GLY A 63 -15.74 21.43 -1.58
CA GLY A 63 -16.38 21.53 -0.25
C GLY A 63 -16.22 20.29 0.60
N ASP A 64 -15.25 19.42 0.33
CA ASP A 64 -15.01 18.18 1.07
C ASP A 64 -14.01 18.35 2.23
N GLY A 65 -13.36 19.51 2.34
CA GLY A 65 -12.42 19.85 3.41
C GLY A 65 -10.97 19.53 3.11
N TYR A 66 -10.68 19.14 1.87
CA TYR A 66 -9.32 18.87 1.38
C TYR A 66 -8.96 19.89 0.29
N VAL A 67 -7.68 20.18 0.16
CA VAL A 67 -7.17 21.03 -0.92
C VAL A 67 -6.83 20.11 -2.11
N ASP A 68 -7.38 20.46 -3.27
CA ASP A 68 -7.14 19.67 -4.48
C ASP A 68 -5.67 19.77 -4.92
N ALA A 69 -5.10 18.67 -5.39
CA ALA A 69 -3.78 18.65 -6.01
C ALA A 69 -3.81 19.45 -7.31
N TRP A 70 -2.83 20.32 -7.52
CA TRP A 70 -2.80 21.20 -8.67
C TRP A 70 -1.80 20.74 -9.74
N VAL A 71 -0.64 20.25 -9.34
CA VAL A 71 0.36 19.78 -10.32
C VAL A 71 0.02 18.38 -10.82
N GLY A 72 -0.20 18.28 -12.13
CA GLY A 72 -0.43 16.99 -12.80
C GLY A 72 -1.82 16.42 -12.63
N ASP A 73 -2.80 17.21 -12.24
CA ASP A 73 -4.20 16.81 -12.32
C ASP A 73 -4.72 16.84 -13.78
N GLU A 74 -6.03 16.75 -14.01
CA GLU A 74 -6.61 16.79 -15.37
C GLU A 74 -6.73 18.22 -15.95
N TRP A 75 -6.34 19.26 -15.18
CA TRP A 75 -6.51 20.65 -15.55
C TRP A 75 -5.16 21.34 -15.76
N CYS A 76 -5.11 22.23 -16.74
CA CYS A 76 -3.92 23.04 -16.98
C CYS A 76 -3.86 24.23 -16.03
N ASP A 77 -2.88 24.23 -15.12
CA ASP A 77 -2.65 25.32 -14.15
C ASP A 77 -1.73 26.39 -14.72
N ASP A 78 -2.33 27.30 -15.48
CA ASP A 78 -1.67 28.37 -16.24
C ASP A 78 -1.66 29.73 -15.51
N GLY A 79 -1.80 29.73 -14.21
CA GLY A 79 -1.91 30.94 -13.39
C GLY A 79 -3.29 31.60 -13.42
N THR A 80 -4.25 31.11 -14.22
CA THR A 80 -5.60 31.71 -14.32
C THR A 80 -6.34 31.64 -12.99
N TRP A 81 -6.08 30.64 -12.18
CA TRP A 81 -6.76 30.35 -10.91
C TRP A 81 -5.92 30.61 -9.67
N GLY A 82 -4.64 30.99 -9.81
CA GLY A 82 -3.82 31.41 -8.67
C GLY A 82 -2.38 30.92 -8.69
N TYR A 83 -2.11 29.68 -9.05
CA TYR A 83 -0.77 29.14 -9.25
C TYR A 83 -0.51 28.85 -10.71
N ASP A 84 0.75 29.00 -11.11
CA ASP A 84 1.22 28.70 -12.47
C ASP A 84 2.27 27.60 -12.42
N PHE A 85 1.95 26.44 -12.96
CA PHE A 85 2.83 25.27 -13.06
C PHE A 85 3.26 24.97 -14.50
N GLN A 86 3.10 25.93 -15.43
CA GLN A 86 3.52 25.76 -16.83
C GLN A 86 5.03 25.80 -17.05
N CYS A 87 5.84 26.09 -16.05
CA CYS A 87 7.28 26.18 -16.26
C CYS A 87 7.98 24.80 -16.32
N GLU A 88 9.21 24.81 -16.83
CA GLU A 88 10.02 23.60 -17.02
C GLU A 88 10.23 22.84 -15.70
N GLU A 89 10.33 23.53 -14.56
CA GLU A 89 10.48 22.97 -13.23
C GLU A 89 9.33 22.05 -12.84
N TYR A 90 8.12 22.27 -13.34
CA TYR A 90 6.94 21.43 -13.12
C TYR A 90 6.54 20.63 -14.36
N SER A 91 7.46 20.50 -15.34
CA SER A 91 7.24 19.73 -16.56
C SER A 91 5.94 20.14 -17.28
N PHE A 92 5.66 21.45 -17.31
CA PHE A 92 4.45 22.01 -17.91
C PHE A 92 3.17 21.39 -17.34
N ASP A 93 3.06 21.39 -16.02
CA ASP A 93 1.97 20.77 -15.29
C ASP A 93 1.78 19.30 -15.67
N CYS A 94 2.90 18.58 -15.73
CA CYS A 94 2.97 17.18 -16.15
C CYS A 94 2.30 16.87 -17.50
N GLY A 95 2.21 17.87 -18.38
CA GLY A 95 1.60 17.76 -19.70
C GLY A 95 0.10 18.05 -19.73
N ALA A 96 -0.55 18.42 -18.61
CA ALA A 96 -1.97 18.82 -18.58
C ALA A 96 -2.23 20.01 -19.48
N CYS A 97 -1.25 20.93 -19.63
CA CYS A 97 -1.33 22.08 -20.54
C CYS A 97 -1.10 21.73 -22.01
N GLY A 98 -0.90 20.46 -22.37
CA GLY A 98 -0.77 19.99 -23.76
C GLY A 98 0.61 20.17 -24.38
N ASP A 99 1.60 20.58 -23.63
CA ASP A 99 2.98 20.70 -24.03
C ASP A 99 3.73 19.35 -23.92
N GLU A 100 4.90 19.22 -24.57
CA GLU A 100 5.74 18.04 -24.45
C GLU A 100 6.46 18.12 -23.08
N TYR A 101 6.04 17.31 -22.14
CA TYR A 101 6.64 17.30 -20.81
C TYR A 101 7.94 16.48 -20.78
N SER A 102 8.85 16.88 -19.88
CA SER A 102 10.05 16.15 -19.54
C SER A 102 10.14 16.08 -18.01
N ASP A 103 10.25 14.89 -17.46
CA ASP A 103 10.32 14.71 -16.00
C ASP A 103 11.74 14.90 -15.47
N ASP A 104 12.45 15.93 -15.94
CA ASP A 104 13.84 16.23 -15.56
C ASP A 104 13.98 16.56 -14.06
N TYR A 105 12.89 16.97 -13.41
CA TYR A 105 12.85 17.35 -12.00
C TYR A 105 12.17 16.30 -11.11
N GLY A 106 11.55 15.26 -11.68
CA GLY A 106 10.96 14.15 -10.94
C GLY A 106 9.56 14.41 -10.37
N TYR A 107 8.92 15.53 -10.69
CA TYR A 107 7.56 15.83 -10.21
C TYR A 107 6.49 14.98 -10.88
N CYS A 108 6.70 14.61 -12.14
CA CYS A 108 5.73 13.84 -12.94
C CYS A 108 6.08 12.36 -13.05
N SER A 109 7.16 11.90 -12.41
CA SER A 109 7.61 10.51 -12.48
C SER A 109 6.57 9.50 -11.94
N HIS A 110 5.47 10.00 -11.43
CA HIS A 110 4.46 9.22 -10.73
C HIS A 110 3.11 9.13 -11.46
N ILE A 111 2.96 9.75 -12.64
CA ILE A 111 1.75 9.56 -13.44
C ILE A 111 1.87 8.22 -14.18
N MET A 112 1.34 7.18 -13.58
CA MET A 112 1.27 5.87 -14.23
C MET A 112 0.06 5.79 -15.15
N THR A 113 0.26 5.26 -16.36
CA THR A 113 -0.87 4.95 -17.24
C THR A 113 -1.63 3.76 -16.69
N PRO A 114 -2.96 3.87 -16.45
CA PRO A 114 -3.75 2.76 -15.98
C PRO A 114 -3.89 1.68 -17.06
N TYR A 115 -3.89 0.44 -16.62
CA TYR A 115 -4.29 -0.72 -17.40
C TYR A 115 -5.68 -1.18 -16.97
N TYR A 116 -6.36 -1.89 -17.84
CA TYR A 116 -7.71 -2.37 -17.59
C TYR A 116 -7.80 -3.88 -17.76
N PHE A 117 -8.41 -4.54 -16.80
CA PHE A 117 -8.62 -5.98 -16.77
C PHE A 117 -10.12 -6.29 -16.77
N ASP A 118 -10.56 -7.21 -17.65
CA ASP A 118 -11.95 -7.68 -17.67
C ASP A 118 -12.12 -8.84 -16.67
N ASP A 119 -12.63 -8.51 -15.50
CA ASP A 119 -13.02 -9.50 -14.49
C ASP A 119 -14.47 -9.93 -14.71
N ASN A 120 -14.68 -10.90 -15.61
CA ASN A 120 -15.99 -11.49 -15.92
C ASN A 120 -17.07 -10.44 -16.32
N GLY A 121 -16.67 -9.43 -17.08
CA GLY A 121 -17.56 -8.36 -17.57
C GLY A 121 -17.58 -7.11 -16.68
N VAL A 122 -16.79 -7.09 -15.62
CA VAL A 122 -16.49 -5.91 -14.81
C VAL A 122 -15.09 -5.42 -15.16
N ILE A 123 -14.99 -4.22 -15.70
CA ILE A 123 -13.67 -3.64 -15.99
C ILE A 123 -13.06 -3.12 -14.69
N ARG A 124 -11.89 -3.66 -14.36
CA ARG A 124 -11.09 -3.29 -13.19
C ARG A 124 -9.81 -2.59 -13.65
N GLU A 125 -9.46 -1.54 -12.95
CA GLU A 125 -8.24 -0.77 -13.22
C GLU A 125 -7.07 -1.30 -12.39
N TYR A 126 -5.87 -1.18 -12.92
CA TYR A 126 -4.62 -1.44 -12.19
C TYR A 126 -3.47 -0.68 -12.83
N PHE A 127 -2.45 -0.38 -12.05
CA PHE A 127 -1.16 0.11 -12.55
C PHE A 127 -0.13 -0.99 -12.47
N LEU A 128 0.80 -1.01 -13.43
CA LEU A 128 1.87 -2.00 -13.50
C LEU A 128 3.21 -1.31 -13.70
N TYR A 129 4.14 -1.59 -12.82
CA TYR A 129 5.52 -1.17 -12.94
C TYR A 129 6.42 -2.34 -13.30
N LEU A 130 7.20 -2.17 -14.36
CA LEU A 130 8.17 -3.14 -14.86
C LEU A 130 9.54 -2.46 -14.92
N PRO A 131 10.47 -2.74 -14.00
CA PRO A 131 11.79 -2.13 -14.04
C PRO A 131 12.58 -2.58 -15.26
N ASP A 132 13.49 -1.75 -15.74
CA ASP A 132 14.37 -2.06 -16.89
C ASP A 132 15.23 -3.30 -16.67
N SER A 133 15.49 -3.63 -15.40
CA SER A 133 16.26 -4.82 -14.97
C SER A 133 15.45 -6.12 -14.93
N LEU A 134 14.19 -6.11 -15.37
CA LEU A 134 13.29 -7.26 -15.28
C LEU A 134 13.77 -8.41 -16.18
N GLU A 135 13.93 -9.58 -15.59
CA GLU A 135 14.33 -10.81 -16.30
C GLU A 135 13.13 -11.77 -16.44
N PRO A 136 13.13 -12.67 -17.40
CA PRO A 136 12.10 -13.72 -17.49
C PRO A 136 11.98 -14.50 -16.16
N ASN A 137 10.75 -14.77 -15.73
CA ASN A 137 10.44 -15.43 -14.46
C ASN A 137 10.82 -14.62 -13.21
N SER A 138 10.89 -13.28 -13.36
CA SER A 138 11.02 -12.35 -12.22
C SER A 138 9.79 -12.41 -11.32
N PRO A 139 9.94 -12.11 -10.01
CA PRO A 139 8.82 -12.04 -9.08
C PRO A 139 7.80 -10.95 -9.43
N LEU A 140 6.58 -11.15 -8.96
CA LEU A 140 5.49 -10.18 -9.03
C LEU A 140 5.01 -9.84 -7.61
N ILE A 141 4.90 -8.56 -7.29
CA ILE A 141 4.38 -8.09 -6.00
C ILE A 141 3.12 -7.26 -6.25
N PHE A 142 2.03 -7.60 -5.57
CA PHE A 142 0.83 -6.80 -5.49
C PHE A 142 0.92 -5.87 -4.27
N VAL A 143 0.58 -4.59 -4.46
CA VAL A 143 0.57 -3.59 -3.39
C VAL A 143 -0.81 -2.96 -3.34
N LEU A 144 -1.54 -3.19 -2.25
CA LEU A 144 -2.95 -2.85 -2.12
C LEU A 144 -3.16 -1.65 -1.21
N HIS A 145 -4.00 -0.71 -1.67
CA HIS A 145 -4.40 0.46 -0.89
C HIS A 145 -5.34 0.11 0.28
N GLY A 146 -5.48 1.01 1.24
CA GLY A 146 -6.46 0.93 2.32
C GLY A 146 -7.85 1.39 1.89
N TYR A 147 -8.84 1.31 2.79
CA TYR A 147 -10.20 1.82 2.57
C TYR A 147 -10.17 3.32 2.27
N GLY A 148 -10.88 3.72 1.21
CA GLY A 148 -10.91 5.11 0.74
C GLY A 148 -9.64 5.58 0.02
N GLY A 149 -8.60 4.74 -0.05
CA GLY A 149 -7.41 5.00 -0.84
C GLY A 149 -7.59 4.66 -2.32
N SER A 150 -6.50 4.72 -3.08
CA SER A 150 -6.48 4.37 -4.50
C SER A 150 -5.17 3.66 -4.87
N ALA A 151 -5.14 3.05 -6.05
CA ALA A 151 -3.93 2.47 -6.62
C ALA A 151 -2.81 3.51 -6.76
N ASN A 152 -3.15 4.74 -7.15
CA ASN A 152 -2.19 5.84 -7.27
C ASN A 152 -1.66 6.27 -5.88
N SER A 153 -2.52 6.38 -4.87
CA SER A 153 -2.08 6.76 -3.53
C SER A 153 -1.11 5.74 -2.93
N ILE A 154 -1.42 4.44 -3.01
CA ILE A 154 -0.52 3.41 -2.45
C ILE A 154 0.77 3.26 -3.28
N TYR A 155 0.73 3.52 -4.58
CA TYR A 155 1.91 3.61 -5.42
C TYR A 155 2.90 4.66 -4.88
N ASN A 156 2.41 5.89 -4.70
CA ASN A 156 3.21 7.00 -4.18
C ASN A 156 3.67 6.75 -2.74
N TYR A 157 2.79 6.24 -1.89
CA TYR A 157 3.08 5.97 -0.49
C TYR A 157 4.12 4.86 -0.28
N SER A 158 3.98 3.74 -0.98
CA SER A 158 4.82 2.56 -0.75
C SER A 158 6.25 2.70 -1.28
N LYS A 159 6.47 3.56 -2.29
CA LYS A 159 7.75 3.67 -3.01
C LYS A 159 8.30 2.32 -3.48
N MET A 160 7.41 1.35 -3.76
CA MET A 160 7.82 -0.01 -4.09
C MET A 160 8.55 -0.09 -5.43
N ASN A 161 8.34 0.88 -6.33
CA ASN A 161 9.06 0.95 -7.60
C ASN A 161 10.56 1.11 -7.39
N ASP A 162 10.98 1.98 -6.46
CA ASP A 162 12.41 2.18 -6.14
C ASP A 162 13.05 0.88 -5.68
N VAL A 163 12.30 0.11 -4.86
CA VAL A 163 12.74 -1.21 -4.40
C VAL A 163 12.75 -2.24 -5.53
N ALA A 164 11.81 -2.14 -6.47
CA ALA A 164 11.72 -3.01 -7.65
C ALA A 164 12.91 -2.79 -8.59
N ASP A 165 13.33 -1.55 -8.82
CA ASP A 165 14.51 -1.21 -9.61
C ASP A 165 15.78 -1.83 -9.07
N ASP A 166 15.96 -1.77 -7.76
CA ASP A 166 17.14 -2.33 -7.08
C ASP A 166 17.15 -3.85 -7.04
N ASN A 167 15.98 -4.50 -7.15
CA ASN A 167 15.82 -5.94 -6.88
C ASN A 167 15.29 -6.76 -8.06
N GLY A 168 14.81 -6.16 -9.14
CA GLY A 168 14.38 -6.82 -10.37
C GLY A 168 13.09 -7.64 -10.22
N PHE A 169 12.00 -7.02 -9.75
CA PHE A 169 10.66 -7.60 -9.69
C PHE A 169 9.61 -6.65 -10.25
N ALA A 170 8.49 -7.18 -10.74
CA ALA A 170 7.35 -6.39 -11.19
C ALA A 170 6.45 -5.99 -10.02
N VAL A 171 5.83 -4.81 -10.10
CA VAL A 171 4.87 -4.34 -9.09
C VAL A 171 3.53 -4.06 -9.75
N CYS A 172 2.45 -4.61 -9.19
CA CYS A 172 1.07 -4.34 -9.58
C CYS A 172 0.35 -3.60 -8.45
N TYR A 173 -0.30 -2.50 -8.81
CA TYR A 173 -1.14 -1.69 -7.92
C TYR A 173 -2.58 -1.74 -8.45
N PRO A 174 -3.40 -2.70 -8.03
CA PRO A 174 -4.79 -2.78 -8.46
C PRO A 174 -5.64 -1.71 -7.78
N GLU A 175 -6.73 -1.31 -8.46
CA GLU A 175 -7.74 -0.42 -7.92
C GLU A 175 -8.91 -1.21 -7.32
N GLY A 176 -9.28 -0.87 -6.10
CA GLY A 176 -10.48 -1.40 -5.44
C GLY A 176 -11.76 -0.93 -6.10
N THR A 177 -12.88 -1.61 -5.83
CA THR A 177 -14.19 -1.17 -6.28
C THR A 177 -14.70 -0.03 -5.38
N ALA A 178 -15.34 0.98 -5.94
CA ALA A 178 -15.99 2.01 -5.14
C ALA A 178 -17.27 1.47 -4.48
N ASP A 179 -17.45 1.77 -3.20
CA ASP A 179 -18.68 1.47 -2.46
C ASP A 179 -19.79 2.49 -2.75
N GLN A 180 -20.91 2.39 -2.04
CA GLN A 180 -22.06 3.29 -2.19
C GLN A 180 -21.76 4.76 -1.84
N TRP A 181 -20.66 5.06 -1.17
CA TRP A 181 -20.22 6.42 -0.81
C TRP A 181 -19.10 6.93 -1.72
N GLY A 182 -18.65 6.11 -2.69
CA GLY A 182 -17.56 6.43 -3.59
C GLY A 182 -16.17 6.09 -3.05
N SER A 183 -16.07 5.49 -1.88
CA SER A 183 -14.78 5.05 -1.31
C SER A 183 -14.34 3.74 -1.94
N HIS A 184 -13.12 3.66 -2.44
CA HIS A 184 -12.55 2.42 -2.95
C HIS A 184 -12.20 1.47 -1.80
N PHE A 185 -12.44 0.17 -2.00
CA PHE A 185 -12.27 -0.84 -0.97
C PHE A 185 -11.99 -2.22 -1.54
N TRP A 186 -11.52 -3.10 -0.68
CA TRP A 186 -11.45 -4.55 -0.90
C TRP A 186 -12.52 -5.22 -0.05
N ASN A 187 -13.33 -6.07 -0.66
CA ASN A 187 -14.46 -6.71 0.01
C ASN A 187 -14.00 -7.86 0.91
N VAL A 188 -13.75 -7.54 2.15
CA VAL A 188 -13.40 -8.49 3.22
C VAL A 188 -14.59 -8.79 4.16
N GLY A 189 -15.77 -8.31 3.81
CA GLY A 189 -17.00 -8.52 4.57
C GLY A 189 -17.15 -7.59 5.77
N TYR A 190 -16.75 -6.33 5.62
CA TYR A 190 -17.09 -5.29 6.61
C TYR A 190 -18.60 -5.17 6.76
N ASP A 191 -19.08 -4.90 7.97
CA ASP A 191 -20.51 -4.80 8.26
C ASP A 191 -21.24 -3.75 7.41
N MET A 192 -20.56 -2.66 7.08
CA MET A 192 -21.10 -1.61 6.21
C MET A 192 -21.20 -2.04 4.74
N HIS A 193 -20.50 -3.10 4.32
CA HIS A 193 -20.50 -3.64 2.96
C HIS A 193 -21.36 -4.90 2.79
N ASN A 194 -22.29 -5.17 3.69
CA ASN A 194 -23.15 -6.37 3.68
C ASN A 194 -23.94 -6.59 2.39
N ASN A 195 -24.11 -5.58 1.54
CA ASN A 195 -24.78 -5.66 0.25
C ASN A 195 -23.83 -5.72 -0.94
N GLU A 196 -22.52 -5.61 -0.70
CA GLU A 196 -21.53 -5.68 -1.74
C GLU A 196 -21.30 -7.14 -2.16
N THR A 197 -21.26 -7.36 -3.47
CA THR A 197 -21.14 -8.71 -4.05
C THR A 197 -19.86 -8.90 -4.85
N VAL A 198 -18.99 -7.89 -4.88
CA VAL A 198 -17.70 -7.97 -5.56
C VAL A 198 -16.83 -9.05 -4.91
N ASN A 199 -16.13 -9.82 -5.73
CA ASN A 199 -15.23 -10.88 -5.28
C ASN A 199 -13.78 -10.52 -5.64
N ASP A 200 -13.13 -9.79 -4.75
CA ASP A 200 -11.76 -9.33 -4.96
C ASP A 200 -10.73 -10.46 -4.92
N VAL A 201 -11.02 -11.56 -4.24
CA VAL A 201 -10.16 -12.77 -4.28
C VAL A 201 -10.08 -13.32 -5.70
N THR A 202 -11.22 -13.43 -6.39
CA THR A 202 -11.26 -13.89 -7.78
C THR A 202 -10.56 -12.91 -8.70
N PHE A 203 -10.84 -11.61 -8.55
CA PHE A 203 -10.20 -10.56 -9.34
C PHE A 203 -8.67 -10.59 -9.20
N LEU A 204 -8.15 -10.49 -7.99
CA LEU A 204 -6.71 -10.42 -7.73
C LEU A 204 -5.99 -11.69 -8.17
N SER A 205 -6.61 -12.86 -7.96
CA SER A 205 -6.05 -14.13 -8.42
C SER A 205 -6.00 -14.22 -9.95
N SER A 206 -7.09 -13.82 -10.64
CA SER A 206 -7.15 -13.84 -12.11
C SER A 206 -6.21 -12.81 -12.73
N LEU A 207 -6.07 -11.65 -12.11
CA LEU A 207 -5.12 -10.63 -12.54
C LEU A 207 -3.68 -11.12 -12.39
N ALA A 208 -3.36 -11.82 -11.30
CA ALA A 208 -2.04 -12.43 -11.10
C ALA A 208 -1.71 -13.44 -12.19
N ASP A 209 -2.63 -14.38 -12.47
CA ASP A 209 -2.47 -15.36 -13.55
C ASP A 209 -2.28 -14.68 -14.93
N TYR A 210 -3.05 -13.64 -15.20
CA TYR A 210 -2.92 -12.86 -16.43
C TYR A 210 -1.54 -12.21 -16.56
N LEU A 211 -1.07 -11.50 -15.52
CA LEU A 211 0.21 -10.81 -15.54
C LEU A 211 1.39 -11.77 -15.63
N GLN A 212 1.32 -12.92 -14.96
CA GLN A 212 2.34 -13.97 -15.05
C GLN A 212 2.49 -14.47 -16.49
N ILE A 213 1.38 -14.68 -17.20
CA ILE A 213 1.37 -15.18 -18.58
C ILE A 213 1.82 -14.07 -19.54
N GLU A 214 1.25 -12.87 -19.44
CA GLU A 214 1.46 -11.78 -20.39
C GLU A 214 2.89 -11.25 -20.36
N TYR A 215 3.48 -11.15 -19.18
CA TYR A 215 4.84 -10.61 -18.99
C TYR A 215 5.89 -11.67 -18.68
N GLY A 216 5.53 -12.94 -18.68
CA GLY A 216 6.46 -14.05 -18.39
C GLY A 216 7.02 -14.01 -16.97
N LEU A 217 6.20 -13.57 -16.00
CA LEU A 217 6.57 -13.46 -14.59
C LEU A 217 6.47 -14.83 -13.88
N SER A 218 7.00 -14.89 -12.66
CA SER A 218 7.08 -16.13 -11.89
C SER A 218 5.72 -16.53 -11.31
N THR A 219 5.28 -17.76 -11.58
CA THR A 219 4.12 -18.35 -10.93
C THR A 219 4.40 -18.82 -9.49
N ASP A 220 5.67 -19.06 -9.15
CA ASP A 220 6.07 -19.51 -7.81
C ASP A 220 6.45 -18.36 -6.87
N ASN A 221 6.60 -17.15 -7.40
CA ASN A 221 7.09 -15.98 -6.68
C ASN A 221 6.19 -14.77 -6.91
N THR A 222 4.90 -14.96 -6.66
CA THR A 222 3.91 -13.89 -6.62
C THR A 222 3.53 -13.63 -5.16
N PHE A 223 3.63 -12.38 -4.76
CA PHE A 223 3.48 -11.93 -3.37
C PHE A 223 2.47 -10.81 -3.28
N ILE A 224 1.92 -10.59 -2.08
CA ILE A 224 0.98 -9.52 -1.85
C ILE A 224 1.27 -8.79 -0.54
N THR A 225 1.17 -7.48 -0.59
CA THR A 225 1.19 -6.58 0.56
C THR A 225 0.06 -5.56 0.42
N GLY A 226 -0.31 -4.94 1.50
CA GLY A 226 -1.28 -3.87 1.49
C GLY A 226 -1.46 -3.27 2.87
N MET A 227 -1.92 -2.04 2.91
CA MET A 227 -2.16 -1.30 4.14
C MET A 227 -3.62 -1.41 4.56
N SER A 228 -3.91 -1.52 5.87
CA SER A 228 -5.28 -1.47 6.41
C SER A 228 -6.19 -2.49 5.70
N ASN A 229 -7.28 -2.08 5.07
CA ASN A 229 -8.15 -2.93 4.25
C ASN A 229 -7.38 -3.75 3.18
N GLY A 230 -6.27 -3.20 2.62
CA GLY A 230 -5.36 -3.95 1.74
C GLY A 230 -4.59 -5.06 2.49
N GLY A 231 -4.31 -4.87 3.77
CA GLY A 231 -3.76 -5.90 4.65
C GLY A 231 -4.80 -6.98 4.98
N ASP A 232 -6.04 -6.60 5.22
CA ASP A 232 -7.14 -7.53 5.52
C ASP A 232 -7.40 -8.49 4.35
N ILE A 233 -7.47 -7.95 3.11
CA ILE A 233 -7.65 -8.79 1.92
C ILE A 233 -6.41 -9.66 1.67
N SER A 234 -5.21 -9.24 2.06
CA SER A 234 -4.01 -10.07 1.98
C SER A 234 -4.14 -11.34 2.84
N TYR A 235 -4.67 -11.24 4.05
CA TYR A 235 -5.00 -12.39 4.87
C TYR A 235 -6.07 -13.29 4.24
N MET A 236 -7.11 -12.70 3.67
CA MET A 236 -8.15 -13.47 2.98
C MET A 236 -7.60 -14.25 1.78
N LEU A 237 -6.69 -13.65 1.03
CA LEU A 237 -6.00 -14.30 -0.09
C LEU A 237 -5.09 -15.44 0.35
N ALA A 238 -4.36 -15.28 1.46
CA ALA A 238 -3.57 -16.37 2.04
C ALA A 238 -4.45 -17.57 2.42
N CYS A 239 -5.67 -17.33 2.91
CA CYS A 239 -6.61 -18.41 3.22
C CYS A 239 -7.22 -19.07 1.98
N GLN A 240 -7.57 -18.27 0.94
CA GLN A 240 -8.40 -18.73 -0.17
C GLN A 240 -7.64 -18.99 -1.47
N SER A 241 -6.47 -18.37 -1.65
CA SER A 241 -5.65 -18.48 -2.88
C SER A 241 -4.17 -18.76 -2.60
N PRO A 242 -3.83 -19.70 -1.69
CA PRO A 242 -2.44 -19.97 -1.31
C PRO A 242 -1.59 -20.55 -2.46
N ASN A 243 -2.23 -21.00 -3.54
CA ASN A 243 -1.55 -21.47 -4.75
C ASN A 243 -1.10 -20.33 -5.68
N ILE A 244 -1.64 -19.13 -5.52
CA ILE A 244 -1.33 -17.95 -6.34
C ILE A 244 -0.33 -17.06 -5.60
N PHE A 245 -0.64 -16.72 -4.35
CA PHE A 245 0.19 -15.84 -3.54
C PHE A 245 1.07 -16.66 -2.59
N SER A 246 2.36 -16.68 -2.86
CA SER A 246 3.35 -17.51 -2.15
C SER A 246 3.82 -16.93 -0.82
N ALA A 247 3.49 -15.69 -0.50
CA ALA A 247 3.63 -15.04 0.80
C ALA A 247 2.80 -13.77 0.87
N ILE A 248 2.46 -13.35 2.09
CA ILE A 248 1.75 -12.10 2.36
C ILE A 248 2.54 -11.21 3.31
N ALA A 249 2.38 -9.88 3.15
CA ALA A 249 2.98 -8.90 4.05
C ALA A 249 1.96 -7.79 4.38
N PRO A 250 0.95 -8.05 5.22
CA PRO A 250 -0.02 -7.05 5.64
C PRO A 250 0.64 -5.95 6.49
N VAL A 251 0.13 -4.72 6.37
CA VAL A 251 0.53 -3.56 7.16
C VAL A 251 -0.72 -2.96 7.81
N ALA A 252 -0.76 -2.90 9.13
CA ALA A 252 -1.90 -2.42 9.91
C ALA A 252 -3.23 -3.12 9.51
N GLY A 253 -3.14 -4.37 9.06
CA GLY A 253 -4.28 -5.20 8.67
C GLY A 253 -4.79 -6.06 9.81
N CYS A 254 -5.96 -6.67 9.62
CA CYS A 254 -6.53 -7.62 10.56
C CYS A 254 -7.21 -8.80 9.86
N MET A 255 -7.37 -9.89 10.58
CA MET A 255 -8.24 -10.98 10.13
C MET A 255 -9.65 -10.75 10.68
N MET A 256 -10.63 -10.47 9.80
CA MET A 256 -12.03 -10.49 10.20
C MET A 256 -12.36 -11.84 10.86
N THR A 257 -13.18 -11.84 11.90
CA THR A 257 -13.50 -13.07 12.67
C THR A 257 -13.99 -14.19 11.75
N TRP A 258 -14.81 -13.87 10.75
CA TRP A 258 -15.31 -14.88 9.81
C TRP A 258 -14.20 -15.46 8.91
N ILE A 259 -13.18 -14.66 8.54
CA ILE A 259 -12.00 -15.13 7.80
C ILE A 259 -11.21 -16.10 8.69
N TYR A 260 -10.91 -15.67 9.92
CA TYR A 260 -10.19 -16.47 10.91
C TYR A 260 -10.85 -17.84 11.15
N GLU A 261 -12.17 -17.85 11.39
CA GLU A 261 -12.93 -19.06 11.68
C GLU A 261 -13.04 -20.04 10.49
N SER A 262 -12.95 -19.52 9.25
CA SER A 262 -13.07 -20.32 8.02
C SER A 262 -11.75 -20.57 7.32
N CYS A 263 -10.64 -20.02 7.81
CA CYS A 263 -9.33 -20.14 7.17
C CYS A 263 -8.72 -21.55 7.39
N ASP A 264 -8.55 -22.27 6.28
CA ASP A 264 -7.89 -23.58 6.25
C ASP A 264 -7.05 -23.69 4.96
N PRO A 265 -5.91 -22.95 4.90
CA PRO A 265 -5.12 -22.90 3.69
C PRO A 265 -4.51 -24.27 3.36
N SER A 266 -4.56 -24.63 2.08
CA SER A 266 -4.05 -25.92 1.59
C SER A 266 -2.52 -26.05 1.63
N LEU A 267 -1.82 -24.92 1.82
CA LEU A 267 -0.36 -24.84 1.86
C LEU A 267 0.06 -23.89 3.00
N PRO A 268 1.21 -24.14 3.65
CA PRO A 268 1.81 -23.18 4.55
C PRO A 268 2.19 -21.89 3.79
N ILE A 269 1.84 -20.74 4.34
CA ILE A 269 2.08 -19.42 3.73
C ILE A 269 2.96 -18.56 4.65
N PRO A 270 4.12 -18.09 4.20
CA PRO A 270 4.90 -17.10 4.94
C PRO A 270 4.09 -15.82 5.16
N VAL A 271 4.10 -15.33 6.40
CA VAL A 271 3.39 -14.11 6.81
C VAL A 271 4.37 -13.12 7.42
N PHE A 272 4.26 -11.86 7.04
CA PHE A 272 5.02 -10.77 7.64
C PHE A 272 4.10 -9.60 7.96
N GLU A 273 3.58 -9.54 9.18
CA GLU A 273 2.73 -8.44 9.67
C GLU A 273 3.57 -7.30 10.22
N ILE A 274 3.14 -6.07 9.95
CA ILE A 274 3.67 -4.84 10.53
C ILE A 274 2.50 -4.08 11.16
N HIS A 275 2.51 -3.88 12.49
CA HIS A 275 1.37 -3.28 13.17
C HIS A 275 1.77 -2.39 14.35
N GLY A 276 1.08 -1.25 14.50
CA GLY A 276 1.27 -0.30 15.59
C GLY A 276 0.48 -0.69 16.84
N THR A 277 1.12 -0.68 18.01
CA THR A 277 0.40 -1.03 19.27
C THR A 277 -0.58 0.04 19.73
N ASN A 278 -0.48 1.27 19.19
CA ASN A 278 -1.41 2.38 19.46
C ASN A 278 -2.33 2.65 18.25
N ASP A 279 -2.46 1.67 17.35
CA ASP A 279 -3.37 1.79 16.21
C ASP A 279 -4.80 2.05 16.72
N ASN A 280 -5.39 3.17 16.29
CA ASN A 280 -6.72 3.60 16.71
C ASN A 280 -7.79 3.36 15.62
N VAL A 281 -7.42 2.75 14.51
CA VAL A 281 -8.31 2.33 13.42
C VAL A 281 -8.45 0.82 13.44
N THR A 282 -7.35 0.09 13.17
CA THR A 282 -7.28 -1.36 13.31
C THR A 282 -6.60 -1.69 14.64
N TRP A 283 -7.39 -1.92 15.67
CA TRP A 283 -6.88 -2.03 17.04
C TRP A 283 -6.01 -3.27 17.23
N TRP A 284 -4.87 -3.09 17.87
CA TRP A 284 -3.94 -4.18 18.22
C TRP A 284 -4.63 -5.37 18.92
N GLU A 285 -5.52 -5.06 19.87
CA GLU A 285 -6.26 -6.08 20.66
C GLU A 285 -7.44 -6.70 19.88
N GLY A 286 -7.70 -6.25 18.65
CA GLY A 286 -8.88 -6.63 17.89
C GLY A 286 -10.17 -5.96 18.37
N ASP A 287 -11.25 -6.22 17.64
CA ASP A 287 -12.59 -5.73 17.98
C ASP A 287 -13.64 -6.84 17.84
N PRO A 288 -13.67 -7.83 18.75
CA PRO A 288 -14.61 -8.93 18.66
C PRO A 288 -16.07 -8.52 18.90
N ASN A 289 -16.31 -7.28 19.35
CA ASN A 289 -17.65 -6.74 19.64
C ASN A 289 -18.10 -5.68 18.64
N ASP A 290 -17.34 -5.44 17.60
CA ASP A 290 -17.65 -4.45 16.55
C ASP A 290 -17.95 -3.04 17.11
N LEU A 291 -17.10 -2.55 18.00
CA LEU A 291 -17.24 -1.21 18.56
C LEU A 291 -16.76 -0.12 17.59
N GLY A 292 -15.83 -0.47 16.69
CA GLY A 292 -15.31 0.41 15.63
C GLY A 292 -16.22 0.49 14.40
N GLY A 293 -17.15 -0.47 14.22
CA GLY A 293 -18.12 -0.48 13.12
C GLY A 293 -17.58 -1.06 11.79
N TRP A 294 -16.43 -1.71 11.82
CA TRP A 294 -15.88 -2.42 10.65
C TRP A 294 -16.41 -3.86 10.51
N GLY A 295 -17.05 -4.39 11.54
CA GLY A 295 -17.34 -5.79 11.77
C GLY A 295 -16.33 -6.43 12.72
N PRO A 296 -16.64 -7.59 13.32
CA PRO A 296 -15.77 -8.24 14.29
C PRO A 296 -14.46 -8.73 13.67
N TYR A 297 -13.32 -8.47 14.33
CA TYR A 297 -12.00 -8.98 13.94
C TYR A 297 -11.17 -9.36 15.17
N ILE A 298 -10.21 -10.28 14.96
CA ILE A 298 -9.31 -10.77 16.02
C ILE A 298 -8.13 -9.81 16.22
N GLY A 299 -7.46 -9.89 17.37
CA GLY A 299 -6.25 -9.12 17.66
C GLY A 299 -5.05 -9.57 16.84
N THR A 300 -4.07 -8.67 16.69
CA THR A 300 -2.84 -8.91 15.94
C THR A 300 -2.08 -10.14 16.45
N GLU A 301 -1.88 -10.27 17.77
CA GLU A 301 -1.17 -11.43 18.34
C GLU A 301 -1.91 -12.74 18.09
N GLU A 302 -3.25 -12.75 18.19
CA GLU A 302 -4.07 -13.93 17.90
C GLU A 302 -3.97 -14.34 16.42
N GLY A 303 -3.94 -13.38 15.50
CA GLY A 303 -3.70 -13.61 14.09
C GLY A 303 -2.32 -14.21 13.82
N ILE A 304 -1.29 -13.70 14.47
CA ILE A 304 0.07 -14.26 14.36
C ILE A 304 0.13 -15.68 14.92
N ASP A 305 -0.44 -15.93 16.08
CA ASP A 305 -0.49 -17.25 16.70
C ASP A 305 -1.19 -18.28 15.77
N PHE A 306 -2.28 -17.87 15.12
CA PHE A 306 -2.97 -18.69 14.12
C PHE A 306 -2.02 -19.12 12.98
N TRP A 307 -1.25 -18.18 12.42
CA TRP A 307 -0.33 -18.51 11.32
C TRP A 307 0.88 -19.33 11.80
N VAL A 308 1.36 -19.09 13.02
CA VAL A 308 2.40 -19.90 13.65
C VAL A 308 1.96 -21.36 13.79
N GLU A 309 0.73 -21.59 14.26
CA GLU A 309 0.15 -22.93 14.37
C GLU A 309 -0.11 -23.56 13.00
N THR A 310 -0.71 -22.82 12.06
CA THR A 310 -1.03 -23.26 10.70
C THR A 310 0.23 -23.66 9.93
N ASN A 311 1.29 -22.88 10.03
CA ASN A 311 2.57 -23.17 9.40
C ASN A 311 3.42 -24.18 10.18
N GLY A 312 3.02 -24.56 11.40
CA GLY A 312 3.72 -25.54 12.23
C GLY A 312 5.10 -25.08 12.67
N CYS A 313 5.26 -23.80 13.01
CA CYS A 313 6.55 -23.25 13.47
C CYS A 313 6.91 -23.78 14.86
N MET A 314 8.16 -24.20 15.06
CA MET A 314 8.61 -24.83 16.30
C MET A 314 9.60 -23.99 17.09
N SER A 315 10.09 -22.89 16.54
CA SER A 315 11.10 -22.04 17.14
C SER A 315 10.71 -20.56 17.00
N SER A 316 11.14 -19.74 17.96
CA SER A 316 10.93 -18.28 17.89
C SER A 316 12.11 -17.52 18.46
N GLU A 317 12.27 -16.28 17.99
CA GLU A 317 13.21 -15.30 18.56
C GLU A 317 12.62 -13.90 18.49
N ASN A 318 12.99 -13.04 19.44
CA ASN A 318 12.57 -11.65 19.49
C ASN A 318 13.80 -10.75 19.51
N ASN A 319 13.80 -9.74 18.64
CA ASN A 319 14.93 -8.82 18.52
C ASN A 319 14.45 -7.38 18.42
N PHE A 320 15.08 -6.47 19.16
CA PHE A 320 14.86 -5.04 18.94
C PHE A 320 15.56 -4.60 17.67
N LEU A 321 14.83 -3.92 16.80
CA LEU A 321 15.45 -3.28 15.64
C LEU A 321 16.12 -1.95 16.05
N PRO A 322 17.15 -1.50 15.29
CA PRO A 322 17.75 -0.19 15.53
C PRO A 322 16.71 0.93 15.43
N ASN A 323 16.52 1.69 16.49
CA ASN A 323 15.67 2.87 16.49
C ASN A 323 16.46 4.07 15.97
N THR A 324 16.19 4.49 14.73
CA THR A 324 16.87 5.59 14.05
C THR A 324 16.30 6.96 14.38
N ASN A 325 15.03 7.02 14.87
CA ASN A 325 14.40 8.23 15.36
C ASN A 325 13.85 8.02 16.77
N THR A 326 14.61 8.39 17.79
CA THR A 326 14.21 8.22 19.18
C THR A 326 13.24 9.30 19.69
N SER A 327 12.88 10.28 18.84
CA SER A 327 12.03 11.41 19.23
C SER A 327 10.54 11.19 18.92
N ASP A 328 10.19 10.24 18.05
CA ASP A 328 8.81 9.93 17.66
C ASP A 328 8.04 9.09 18.71
N GLY A 329 8.74 8.56 19.70
CA GLY A 329 8.14 7.77 20.79
C GLY A 329 7.84 6.32 20.43
N SER A 330 8.24 5.87 19.22
CA SER A 330 8.06 4.49 18.78
C SER A 330 9.37 3.70 18.73
N TYR A 331 9.26 2.38 18.72
CA TYR A 331 10.36 1.45 18.42
C TYR A 331 9.80 0.11 17.96
N ILE A 332 10.63 -0.70 17.31
CA ILE A 332 10.19 -1.95 16.69
C ILE A 332 10.78 -3.15 17.40
N ILE A 333 9.92 -4.11 17.74
CA ILE A 333 10.30 -5.46 18.14
C ILE A 333 9.99 -6.39 16.98
N ASN A 334 11.01 -7.09 16.47
CA ASN A 334 10.85 -8.16 15.50
C ASN A 334 10.60 -9.48 16.24
N HIS A 335 9.40 -10.03 16.11
CA HIS A 335 9.06 -11.38 16.50
C HIS A 335 9.19 -12.27 15.28
N ARG A 336 10.05 -13.27 15.34
CA ARG A 336 10.28 -14.21 14.24
C ARG A 336 10.00 -15.61 14.71
N TYR A 337 9.14 -16.32 13.98
CA TYR A 337 8.82 -17.73 14.18
C TYR A 337 9.36 -18.51 12.98
N PHE A 338 10.15 -19.54 13.26
CA PHE A 338 10.90 -20.29 12.26
C PHE A 338 10.92 -21.80 12.56
N ASP A 339 11.65 -22.61 11.77
CA ASP A 339 11.54 -24.06 11.76
C ASP A 339 10.11 -24.53 11.45
N CYS A 340 9.46 -23.85 10.50
CA CYS A 340 8.09 -24.10 10.06
C CYS A 340 8.06 -25.09 8.87
N ASN A 341 6.88 -25.64 8.59
CA ASN A 341 6.64 -26.46 7.41
C ASN A 341 6.96 -25.65 6.14
N ASP A 342 7.61 -26.29 5.17
CA ASP A 342 8.03 -25.69 3.89
C ASP A 342 8.81 -24.36 4.01
N ASN A 343 9.39 -24.09 5.18
CA ASN A 343 10.04 -22.84 5.57
C ASN A 343 9.13 -21.61 5.49
N ALA A 344 7.83 -21.78 5.72
CA ALA A 344 6.85 -20.70 5.79
C ALA A 344 6.94 -19.98 7.14
N GLU A 345 7.97 -19.15 7.31
CA GLU A 345 8.20 -18.38 8.53
C GLU A 345 7.07 -17.37 8.75
N VAL A 346 6.80 -17.06 10.02
CA VAL A 346 5.88 -16.00 10.43
C VAL A 346 6.66 -14.92 11.15
N TRP A 347 6.46 -13.67 10.75
CA TRP A 347 7.14 -12.52 11.30
C TRP A 347 6.12 -11.46 11.71
N LEU A 348 6.36 -10.83 12.85
CA LEU A 348 5.62 -9.66 13.29
C LEU A 348 6.63 -8.55 13.61
N TYR A 349 6.47 -7.40 12.97
CA TYR A 349 7.07 -6.16 13.44
C TYR A 349 6.05 -5.43 14.30
N GLU A 350 6.18 -5.61 15.62
CA GLU A 350 5.43 -4.87 16.61
C GLU A 350 6.01 -3.45 16.70
N VAL A 351 5.29 -2.47 16.17
CA VAL A 351 5.67 -1.06 16.26
C VAL A 351 5.11 -0.50 17.58
N VAL A 352 5.90 -0.63 18.65
CA VAL A 352 5.49 -0.16 19.98
C VAL A 352 5.34 1.35 19.98
N GLY A 353 4.14 1.83 20.32
CA GLY A 353 3.78 3.26 20.28
C GLY A 353 3.37 3.77 18.88
N GLY A 354 3.49 2.95 17.82
CA GLY A 354 3.04 3.29 16.48
C GLY A 354 1.51 3.35 16.38
N GLY A 355 0.99 4.22 15.52
CA GLY A 355 -0.41 4.34 15.14
C GLY A 355 -0.76 3.48 13.91
N HIS A 356 -1.83 3.90 13.19
CA HIS A 356 -2.32 3.28 11.96
C HIS A 356 -1.45 3.63 10.78
#